data_98e182dea566bd6164d9b1934670239e
#
_entry.id   98e182dea566bd6164d9b1934670239e
#
_cell.length_a   1.000
_cell.length_b   1.000
_cell.length_c   1.000
_cell.angle_alpha   90.00
_cell.angle_beta   90.00
_cell.angle_gamma   90.00
#
_symmetry.space_group_name_H-M   'P 1'
#
loop_
_entity.id
_entity.type
_entity.pdbx_description
1 polymer ?
#
loop_
_entity_poly.entity_id
_entity_poly.type
_entity_poly.pdbx_seq_one_letter_code
_entity_poly.pdbx_strand_id
1 'polypeptide(L)'
;MKYTPYPYQAFAEKFVLEHKAAGLFLDMGLGKTAITLSACEKLLRDYFETSKVLVIAPLLPARETWPDELAKWDQLEGLTYSLIIGTAQERIDALHTDADFYIVNRENVVWLVDYYKKKWPFDMVVIDELSSFKSSKAQRFRALRKVRKYIDRIVGLTGTPAPNGLLDLWSQVYLLDEGARLGRTLSAYRDTYFTPGRRGPNGIVYDWSLKDGAREAIFAKLSDLCISMETTGLPERLTIPHEVKLSEKAAAMYQQLEKTMLLPFADGDVDAATAAILTNKLLQLAGGAVYDENGKAQIVHDQKLEVLDQLIEEANGQPVLVFYNYKHELDRLQARYPQAVHVKEENVVKRWNAKEIPILLANPASAGHGLNLQFGGHIAIWYSPTWNLEFFQQANKRLHRRGQAETVLIHTLSAKGTIDERIYDIVLRNKEAGQNALLEAVKARIKEVT
;
A
#
# COMPACT_ATOMS: atom_id res chain seq x y z
N MET A 1 13.21 -14.28 -21.43
CA MET A 1 13.87 -12.99 -21.79
C MET A 1 15.16 -12.85 -20.98
N LYS A 2 16.27 -12.38 -21.61
CA LYS A 2 17.52 -12.16 -20.89
C LYS A 2 17.36 -10.99 -19.88
N TYR A 3 17.64 -11.22 -18.62
CA TYR A 3 17.66 -10.17 -17.60
C TYR A 3 18.96 -9.37 -17.69
N THR A 4 18.82 -8.09 -17.91
CA THR A 4 19.97 -7.14 -17.88
C THR A 4 19.64 -6.08 -16.84
N PRO A 5 20.22 -6.16 -15.63
CA PRO A 5 19.90 -5.25 -14.56
C PRO A 5 20.41 -3.83 -14.88
N TYR A 6 19.61 -2.83 -14.54
CA TYR A 6 20.10 -1.45 -14.47
C TYR A 6 21.12 -1.31 -13.33
N PRO A 7 22.01 -0.30 -13.34
CA PRO A 7 23.01 -0.14 -12.28
C PRO A 7 22.43 -0.17 -10.87
N TYR A 8 21.30 0.49 -10.63
CA TYR A 8 20.61 0.46 -9.33
C TYR A 8 20.05 -0.92 -8.98
N GLN A 9 19.60 -1.70 -9.96
CA GLN A 9 19.10 -3.06 -9.73
C GLN A 9 20.27 -3.99 -9.36
N ALA A 10 21.39 -3.88 -10.07
CA ALA A 10 22.59 -4.63 -9.75
C ALA A 10 23.13 -4.29 -8.34
N PHE A 11 23.07 -3.01 -7.94
CA PHE A 11 23.41 -2.58 -6.58
C PHE A 11 22.44 -3.19 -5.55
N ALA A 12 21.13 -3.14 -5.78
CA ALA A 12 20.14 -3.70 -4.87
C ALA A 12 20.23 -5.24 -4.78
N GLU A 13 20.51 -5.92 -5.88
CA GLU A 13 20.77 -7.36 -5.91
C GLU A 13 22.01 -7.72 -5.08
N LYS A 14 23.13 -7.00 -5.29
CA LYS A 14 24.35 -7.17 -4.51
C LYS A 14 24.08 -6.96 -3.02
N PHE A 15 23.30 -5.94 -2.66
CA PHE A 15 22.91 -5.68 -1.27
C PHE A 15 22.18 -6.86 -0.64
N VAL A 16 21.23 -7.48 -1.36
CA VAL A 16 20.52 -8.70 -0.88
C VAL A 16 21.49 -9.86 -0.70
N LEU A 17 22.44 -10.05 -1.60
CA LEU A 17 23.43 -11.12 -1.51
C LEU A 17 24.36 -10.98 -0.30
N GLU A 18 24.82 -9.76 -0.04
CA GLU A 18 25.78 -9.45 1.03
C GLU A 18 25.13 -9.41 2.44
N HIS A 19 23.79 -9.23 2.53
CA HIS A 19 23.10 -9.04 3.82
C HIS A 19 22.08 -10.16 4.06
N LYS A 20 22.19 -10.82 5.21
CA LYS A 20 21.18 -11.82 5.64
C LYS A 20 19.80 -11.23 5.92
N ALA A 21 19.75 -9.96 6.23
CA ALA A 21 18.49 -9.20 6.36
C ALA A 21 18.59 -7.93 5.53
N ALA A 22 17.63 -7.71 4.62
CA ALA A 22 17.63 -6.56 3.72
C ALA A 22 16.23 -5.96 3.57
N GLY A 23 16.14 -4.63 3.67
CA GLY A 23 14.94 -3.86 3.34
C GLY A 23 15.13 -3.14 1.99
N LEU A 24 14.37 -3.50 0.97
CA LEU A 24 14.34 -2.82 -0.32
C LEU A 24 13.17 -1.84 -0.37
N PHE A 25 13.43 -0.58 0.00
CA PHE A 25 12.44 0.51 -0.02
C PHE A 25 12.48 1.20 -1.37
N LEU A 26 12.19 0.43 -2.42
CA LEU A 26 12.25 0.87 -3.80
C LEU A 26 10.85 1.27 -4.29
N ASP A 27 10.78 2.34 -5.06
CA ASP A 27 9.53 2.76 -5.68
C ASP A 27 8.87 1.66 -6.52
N MET A 28 7.58 1.82 -6.80
CA MET A 28 6.86 0.92 -7.69
C MET A 28 7.43 1.02 -9.11
N GLY A 29 7.56 -0.15 -9.77
CA GLY A 29 8.11 -0.22 -11.12
C GLY A 29 9.63 -0.27 -11.21
N LEU A 30 10.37 -0.21 -10.09
CA LEU A 30 11.83 -0.37 -10.06
C LEU A 30 12.29 -1.83 -10.13
N GLY A 31 11.36 -2.79 -10.32
CA GLY A 31 11.71 -4.20 -10.55
C GLY A 31 12.10 -4.97 -9.28
N LYS A 32 11.54 -4.62 -8.12
CA LYS A 32 11.80 -5.32 -6.83
C LYS A 32 11.73 -6.84 -6.97
N THR A 33 10.70 -7.35 -7.65
CA THR A 33 10.49 -8.79 -7.84
C THR A 33 11.65 -9.42 -8.64
N ALA A 34 12.01 -8.82 -9.78
CA ALA A 34 13.11 -9.32 -10.61
C ALA A 34 14.46 -9.27 -9.90
N ILE A 35 14.76 -8.16 -9.18
CA ILE A 35 15.95 -8.02 -8.34
C ILE A 35 16.03 -9.16 -7.32
N THR A 36 14.93 -9.38 -6.60
CA THR A 36 14.87 -10.37 -5.54
C THR A 36 14.98 -11.79 -6.08
N LEU A 37 14.29 -12.10 -7.19
CA LEU A 37 14.39 -13.41 -7.85
C LEU A 37 15.80 -13.69 -8.37
N SER A 38 16.48 -12.68 -8.95
CA SER A 38 17.87 -12.81 -9.38
C SER A 38 18.82 -13.09 -8.22
N ALA A 39 18.63 -12.40 -7.07
CA ALA A 39 19.40 -12.68 -5.87
C ALA A 39 19.11 -14.08 -5.30
N CYS A 40 17.84 -14.50 -5.26
CA CYS A 40 17.46 -15.82 -4.78
C CYS A 40 18.04 -16.93 -5.67
N GLU A 41 18.03 -16.76 -6.99
CA GLU A 41 18.63 -17.70 -7.94
C GLU A 41 20.10 -17.95 -7.60
N LYS A 42 20.88 -16.90 -7.39
CA LYS A 42 22.31 -17.00 -7.03
C LYS A 42 22.51 -17.66 -5.66
N LEU A 43 21.66 -17.34 -4.68
CA LEU A 43 21.72 -17.95 -3.35
C LEU A 43 21.39 -19.44 -3.37
N LEU A 44 20.48 -19.87 -4.26
CA LEU A 44 20.07 -21.25 -4.43
C LEU A 44 21.10 -22.06 -5.21
N ARG A 45 21.64 -21.53 -6.33
CA ARG A 45 22.42 -22.29 -7.32
C ARG A 45 23.92 -22.03 -7.29
N ASP A 46 24.34 -20.77 -7.03
CA ASP A 46 25.75 -20.41 -7.05
C ASP A 46 26.39 -20.50 -5.67
N TYR A 47 25.72 -19.93 -4.66
CA TYR A 47 26.27 -19.88 -3.31
C TYR A 47 25.82 -21.03 -2.40
N PHE A 48 24.71 -21.71 -2.73
CA PHE A 48 24.11 -22.78 -1.92
C PHE A 48 23.84 -22.35 -0.47
N GLU A 49 23.50 -21.06 -0.26
CA GLU A 49 23.20 -20.50 1.05
C GLU A 49 21.73 -20.59 1.43
N THR A 50 20.90 -21.03 0.52
CA THR A 50 19.45 -21.16 0.67
C THR A 50 18.97 -22.41 -0.05
N SER A 51 18.01 -23.12 0.54
CA SER A 51 17.41 -24.32 -0.04
C SER A 51 15.93 -24.15 -0.39
N LYS A 52 15.17 -23.40 0.41
CA LYS A 52 13.74 -23.16 0.20
C LYS A 52 13.37 -21.71 0.51
N VAL A 53 12.86 -21.02 -0.49
CA VAL A 53 12.46 -19.63 -0.39
C VAL A 53 10.95 -19.53 -0.20
N LEU A 54 10.49 -18.90 0.88
CA LEU A 54 9.09 -18.53 1.07
C LEU A 54 8.86 -17.08 0.64
N VAL A 55 7.97 -16.87 -0.33
CA VAL A 55 7.49 -15.55 -0.72
C VAL A 55 6.12 -15.29 -0.08
N ILE A 56 6.02 -14.25 0.73
CA ILE A 56 4.77 -13.77 1.33
C ILE A 56 4.35 -12.51 0.57
N ALA A 57 3.25 -12.55 -0.17
CA ALA A 57 2.80 -11.42 -0.99
C ALA A 57 1.29 -11.15 -0.83
N PRO A 58 0.77 -10.01 -1.29
CA PRO A 58 -0.66 -9.83 -1.49
C PRO A 58 -1.23 -10.88 -2.46
N LEU A 59 -2.52 -11.22 -2.35
CA LEU A 59 -3.12 -12.36 -3.09
C LEU A 59 -2.88 -12.29 -4.60
N LEU A 60 -3.09 -11.13 -5.24
CA LEU A 60 -2.94 -11.00 -6.69
C LEU A 60 -1.48 -11.11 -7.13
N PRO A 61 -0.50 -10.40 -6.55
CA PRO A 61 0.92 -10.63 -6.81
C PRO A 61 1.36 -12.07 -6.56
N ALA A 62 0.87 -12.72 -5.49
CA ALA A 62 1.21 -14.11 -5.19
C ALA A 62 0.70 -15.08 -6.26
N ARG A 63 -0.48 -14.81 -6.85
CA ARG A 63 -1.10 -15.66 -7.87
C ARG A 63 -0.55 -15.43 -9.27
N GLU A 64 -0.20 -14.19 -9.61
CA GLU A 64 0.12 -13.77 -10.97
C GLU A 64 1.54 -13.23 -11.10
N THR A 65 1.88 -12.14 -10.41
CA THR A 65 3.14 -11.39 -10.63
C THR A 65 4.39 -12.22 -10.36
N TRP A 66 4.45 -12.95 -9.25
CA TRP A 66 5.61 -13.76 -8.91
C TRP A 66 5.79 -14.95 -9.84
N PRO A 67 4.73 -15.74 -10.19
CA PRO A 67 4.81 -16.78 -11.22
C PRO A 67 5.22 -16.24 -12.60
N ASP A 68 4.63 -15.14 -13.04
CA ASP A 68 4.93 -14.53 -14.34
C ASP A 68 6.38 -14.06 -14.41
N GLU A 69 6.91 -13.45 -13.36
CA GLU A 69 8.32 -13.02 -13.31
C GLU A 69 9.27 -14.22 -13.25
N LEU A 70 8.93 -15.31 -12.57
CA LEU A 70 9.70 -16.58 -12.59
C LEU A 70 9.77 -17.19 -13.99
N ALA A 71 8.67 -17.18 -14.73
CA ALA A 71 8.61 -17.74 -16.09
C ALA A 71 9.25 -16.83 -17.16
N LYS A 72 9.42 -15.54 -16.86
CA LYS A 72 9.83 -14.52 -17.83
C LYS A 72 11.33 -14.49 -18.11
N TRP A 73 12.17 -14.71 -17.10
CA TRP A 73 13.61 -14.47 -17.17
C TRP A 73 14.40 -15.74 -17.40
N ASP A 74 15.29 -15.74 -18.42
CA ASP A 74 16.06 -16.94 -18.85
C ASP A 74 16.95 -17.50 -17.73
N GLN A 75 17.54 -16.64 -16.86
CA GLN A 75 18.36 -17.10 -15.73
C GLN A 75 17.57 -17.86 -14.66
N LEU A 76 16.25 -17.70 -14.61
CA LEU A 76 15.37 -18.40 -13.68
C LEU A 76 14.86 -19.74 -14.22
N GLU A 77 15.23 -20.10 -15.46
CA GLU A 77 14.83 -21.37 -16.09
C GLU A 77 15.23 -22.58 -15.24
N GLY A 78 14.28 -23.49 -15.06
CA GLY A 78 14.43 -24.67 -14.22
C GLY A 78 14.27 -24.43 -12.70
N LEU A 79 14.00 -23.22 -12.24
CA LEU A 79 13.51 -23.00 -10.88
C LEU A 79 12.02 -23.32 -10.79
N THR A 80 11.66 -24.00 -9.73
CA THR A 80 10.30 -24.49 -9.50
C THR A 80 9.58 -23.66 -8.44
N TYR A 81 8.25 -23.58 -8.52
CA TYR A 81 7.46 -22.93 -7.50
C TYR A 81 6.19 -23.69 -7.15
N SER A 82 5.72 -23.51 -5.93
CA SER A 82 4.44 -24.02 -5.44
C SER A 82 3.58 -22.90 -4.85
N LEU A 83 2.29 -22.83 -5.24
CA LEU A 83 1.35 -21.80 -4.80
C LEU A 83 0.55 -22.28 -3.59
N ILE A 84 0.82 -21.72 -2.42
CA ILE A 84 0.09 -22.00 -1.16
C ILE A 84 -1.14 -21.09 -1.07
N ILE A 85 -2.10 -21.27 -1.98
CA ILE A 85 -3.31 -20.45 -2.14
C ILE A 85 -4.53 -21.35 -2.26
N GLY A 86 -5.74 -20.84 -2.04
CA GLY A 86 -6.98 -21.58 -2.19
C GLY A 86 -7.49 -22.22 -0.90
N THR A 87 -8.15 -23.37 -1.00
CA THR A 87 -8.71 -24.14 0.13
C THR A 87 -7.62 -24.70 1.03
N ALA A 88 -7.99 -25.17 2.22
CA ALA A 88 -7.04 -25.78 3.15
C ALA A 88 -6.33 -27.01 2.55
N GLN A 89 -7.05 -27.83 1.79
CA GLN A 89 -6.48 -29.03 1.16
C GLN A 89 -5.50 -28.64 0.05
N GLU A 90 -5.87 -27.73 -0.85
CA GLU A 90 -4.98 -27.24 -1.91
C GLU A 90 -3.66 -26.67 -1.36
N ARG A 91 -3.73 -25.94 -0.24
CA ARG A 91 -2.54 -25.42 0.43
C ARG A 91 -1.65 -26.52 1.03
N ILE A 92 -2.27 -27.57 1.60
CA ILE A 92 -1.54 -28.72 2.14
C ILE A 92 -0.84 -29.47 1.00
N ASP A 93 -1.53 -29.73 -0.11
CA ASP A 93 -0.99 -30.40 -1.28
C ASP A 93 0.18 -29.61 -1.88
N ALA A 94 0.04 -28.25 -1.94
CA ALA A 94 1.11 -27.36 -2.36
C ALA A 94 2.35 -27.42 -1.45
N LEU A 95 2.19 -27.62 -0.13
CA LEU A 95 3.32 -27.77 0.79
C LEU A 95 4.06 -29.10 0.65
N HIS A 96 3.41 -30.14 0.10
CA HIS A 96 4.02 -31.45 -0.18
C HIS A 96 4.70 -31.50 -1.56
N THR A 97 4.49 -30.51 -2.41
CA THR A 97 5.19 -30.37 -3.69
C THR A 97 6.62 -29.89 -3.40
N ASP A 98 7.63 -30.59 -3.91
CA ASP A 98 9.02 -30.13 -3.79
C ASP A 98 9.27 -28.99 -4.78
N ALA A 99 9.69 -27.85 -4.26
CA ALA A 99 9.91 -26.65 -5.06
C ALA A 99 10.98 -25.76 -4.43
N ASP A 100 11.61 -24.92 -5.25
CA ASP A 100 12.57 -23.90 -4.80
C ASP A 100 11.87 -22.71 -4.14
N PHE A 101 10.73 -22.30 -4.70
CA PHE A 101 9.91 -21.22 -4.20
C PHE A 101 8.54 -21.70 -3.73
N TYR A 102 8.15 -21.25 -2.56
CA TYR A 102 6.80 -21.42 -2.02
C TYR A 102 6.16 -20.04 -1.90
N ILE A 103 5.05 -19.82 -2.60
CA ILE A 103 4.43 -18.50 -2.68
C ILE A 103 3.08 -18.54 -1.93
N VAL A 104 2.95 -17.73 -0.89
CA VAL A 104 1.75 -17.68 -0.05
C VAL A 104 1.19 -16.26 -0.01
N ASN A 105 -0.14 -16.13 0.00
CA ASN A 105 -0.73 -14.83 0.27
C ASN A 105 -0.66 -14.48 1.76
N ARG A 106 -0.42 -13.21 2.06
CA ARG A 106 -0.20 -12.69 3.43
C ARG A 106 -1.30 -13.04 4.44
N GLU A 107 -2.53 -13.26 3.97
CA GLU A 107 -3.67 -13.64 4.80
C GLU A 107 -3.53 -15.07 5.35
N ASN A 108 -2.82 -15.94 4.64
CA ASN A 108 -2.57 -17.33 5.03
C ASN A 108 -1.32 -17.53 5.90
N VAL A 109 -0.56 -16.49 6.20
CA VAL A 109 0.68 -16.58 7.03
C VAL A 109 0.41 -17.18 8.41
N VAL A 110 -0.71 -16.80 9.06
CA VAL A 110 -1.06 -17.33 10.39
C VAL A 110 -1.28 -18.83 10.30
N TRP A 111 -2.05 -19.31 9.33
CA TRP A 111 -2.29 -20.71 9.08
C TRP A 111 -0.97 -21.48 8.80
N LEU A 112 -0.10 -20.93 7.97
CA LEU A 112 1.18 -21.56 7.60
C LEU A 112 2.09 -21.73 8.82
N VAL A 113 2.19 -20.70 9.67
CA VAL A 113 2.96 -20.75 10.91
C VAL A 113 2.38 -21.77 11.90
N ASP A 114 1.06 -21.84 12.02
CA ASP A 114 0.40 -22.81 12.91
C ASP A 114 0.51 -24.25 12.38
N TYR A 115 0.61 -24.44 11.07
CA TYR A 115 0.85 -25.74 10.44
C TYR A 115 2.24 -26.28 10.78
N TYR A 116 3.30 -25.50 10.53
CA TYR A 116 4.68 -25.95 10.75
C TYR A 116 5.18 -25.80 12.19
N LYS A 117 4.73 -24.79 12.89
CA LYS A 117 5.18 -24.46 14.25
C LYS A 117 6.72 -24.39 14.34
N LYS A 118 7.33 -25.30 15.13
CA LYS A 118 8.80 -25.40 15.30
C LYS A 118 9.51 -26.11 14.14
N LYS A 119 8.77 -26.76 13.24
CA LYS A 119 9.32 -27.49 12.09
C LYS A 119 9.36 -26.61 10.84
N TRP A 120 9.59 -25.31 11.01
CA TRP A 120 9.65 -24.33 9.94
C TRP A 120 10.71 -24.72 8.88
N PRO A 121 10.34 -24.95 7.60
CA PRO A 121 11.26 -25.52 6.63
C PRO A 121 11.94 -24.48 5.72
N PHE A 122 11.53 -23.20 5.82
CA PHE A 122 11.99 -22.14 4.91
C PHE A 122 13.15 -21.40 5.56
N ASP A 123 14.33 -21.52 4.95
CA ASP A 123 15.54 -20.83 5.42
C ASP A 123 15.61 -19.38 4.92
N MET A 124 14.96 -19.06 3.79
CA MET A 124 14.80 -17.69 3.31
C MET A 124 13.34 -17.28 3.22
N VAL A 125 13.04 -16.05 3.64
CA VAL A 125 11.70 -15.44 3.53
C VAL A 125 11.79 -14.11 2.81
N VAL A 126 10.96 -13.93 1.80
CA VAL A 126 10.74 -12.66 1.11
C VAL A 126 9.35 -12.15 1.47
N ILE A 127 9.26 -10.92 1.97
CA ILE A 127 7.98 -10.27 2.29
C ILE A 127 7.74 -9.18 1.24
N ASP A 128 6.86 -9.47 0.29
CA ASP A 128 6.38 -8.47 -0.66
C ASP A 128 5.30 -7.61 0.00
N GLU A 129 5.44 -6.30 -0.11
CA GLU A 129 4.69 -5.29 0.61
C GLU A 129 4.86 -5.41 2.15
N LEU A 130 6.11 -5.22 2.61
CA LEU A 130 6.50 -5.27 4.03
C LEU A 130 5.66 -4.33 4.90
N SER A 131 5.20 -3.19 4.36
CA SER A 131 4.29 -2.25 5.00
C SER A 131 3.00 -2.90 5.50
N SER A 132 2.59 -4.03 4.93
CA SER A 132 1.45 -4.81 5.40
C SER A 132 1.64 -5.41 6.79
N PHE A 133 2.87 -5.46 7.29
CA PHE A 133 3.25 -5.94 8.64
C PHE A 133 3.50 -4.79 9.64
N LYS A 134 3.13 -3.56 9.32
CA LYS A 134 3.35 -2.36 10.15
C LYS A 134 2.70 -2.38 11.55
N SER A 135 1.68 -3.20 11.75
CA SER A 135 0.99 -3.30 13.05
C SER A 135 1.51 -4.46 13.89
N SER A 136 2.12 -4.16 15.03
CA SER A 136 2.56 -5.16 16.02
C SER A 136 1.41 -5.95 16.64
N LYS A 137 0.17 -5.44 16.56
CA LYS A 137 -1.04 -6.11 17.05
C LYS A 137 -1.61 -7.09 16.04
N ALA A 138 -1.23 -6.99 14.76
CA ALA A 138 -1.76 -7.85 13.70
C ALA A 138 -1.35 -9.31 13.91
N GLN A 139 -2.30 -10.24 13.71
CA GLN A 139 -2.06 -11.68 13.89
C GLN A 139 -0.92 -12.19 13.01
N ARG A 140 -0.82 -11.74 11.76
CA ARG A 140 0.25 -12.10 10.82
C ARG A 140 1.65 -11.69 11.31
N PHE A 141 1.80 -10.49 11.89
CA PHE A 141 3.06 -10.07 12.50
C PHE A 141 3.43 -10.98 13.67
N ARG A 142 2.47 -11.23 14.59
CA ARG A 142 2.69 -12.09 15.76
C ARG A 142 3.01 -13.54 15.36
N ALA A 143 2.41 -14.04 14.31
CA ALA A 143 2.68 -15.37 13.78
C ALA A 143 4.10 -15.45 13.21
N LEU A 144 4.46 -14.57 12.26
CA LEU A 144 5.78 -14.60 11.64
C LEU A 144 6.90 -14.36 12.63
N ARG A 145 6.69 -13.48 13.63
CA ARG A 145 7.63 -13.27 14.74
C ARG A 145 7.97 -14.56 15.52
N LYS A 146 7.03 -15.52 15.67
CA LYS A 146 7.28 -16.78 16.39
C LYS A 146 8.31 -17.67 15.67
N VAL A 147 8.32 -17.62 14.35
CA VAL A 147 9.20 -18.44 13.50
C VAL A 147 10.42 -17.68 12.99
N ARG A 148 10.52 -16.37 13.24
CA ARG A 148 11.62 -15.51 12.74
C ARG A 148 13.01 -16.08 13.03
N LYS A 149 13.22 -16.63 14.22
CA LYS A 149 14.48 -17.24 14.63
C LYS A 149 14.89 -18.49 13.85
N TYR A 150 14.02 -19.06 13.03
CA TYR A 150 14.28 -20.19 12.13
C TYR A 150 14.51 -19.75 10.68
N ILE A 151 14.54 -18.44 10.42
CA ILE A 151 14.74 -17.84 9.12
C ILE A 151 16.15 -17.27 9.09
N ASP A 152 17.00 -17.84 8.25
CA ASP A 152 18.40 -17.42 8.13
C ASP A 152 18.52 -16.13 7.32
N ARG A 153 17.74 -16.02 6.21
CA ARG A 153 17.73 -14.85 5.36
C ARG A 153 16.33 -14.27 5.24
N ILE A 154 16.22 -12.95 5.30
CA ILE A 154 14.93 -12.24 5.13
C ILE A 154 15.08 -10.99 4.28
N VAL A 155 14.19 -10.84 3.30
CA VAL A 155 14.11 -9.65 2.45
C VAL A 155 12.73 -9.03 2.56
N GLY A 156 12.67 -7.75 2.88
CA GLY A 156 11.42 -6.99 2.94
C GLY A 156 11.33 -5.98 1.79
N LEU A 157 10.27 -6.06 0.99
CA LEU A 157 10.05 -5.20 -0.17
C LEU A 157 8.91 -4.23 0.11
N THR A 158 9.11 -2.94 -0.08
CA THR A 158 8.03 -1.95 -0.03
C THR A 158 8.43 -0.65 -0.74
N GLY A 159 7.46 0.04 -1.32
CA GLY A 159 7.63 1.42 -1.81
C GLY A 159 7.13 2.46 -0.80
N THR A 160 6.51 2.01 0.30
CA THR A 160 5.84 2.88 1.29
C THR A 160 6.12 2.41 2.71
N PRO A 161 7.37 2.54 3.21
CA PRO A 161 7.76 1.93 4.48
C PRO A 161 7.08 2.54 5.72
N ALA A 162 6.70 3.83 5.68
CA ALA A 162 6.12 4.52 6.83
C ALA A 162 4.81 5.29 6.47
N PRO A 163 3.77 4.59 5.99
CA PRO A 163 2.58 5.24 5.43
C PRO A 163 1.78 6.06 6.44
N ASN A 164 1.88 5.74 7.74
CA ASN A 164 1.23 6.52 8.81
C ASN A 164 2.24 7.20 9.75
N GLY A 165 3.49 7.30 9.33
CA GLY A 165 4.59 7.88 10.11
C GLY A 165 5.56 6.83 10.66
N LEU A 166 6.64 7.30 11.29
CA LEU A 166 7.77 6.46 11.69
C LEU A 166 7.44 5.39 12.74
N LEU A 167 6.30 5.49 13.44
CA LEU A 167 5.82 4.42 14.33
C LEU A 167 5.60 3.10 13.59
N ASP A 168 5.23 3.15 12.31
CA ASP A 168 4.98 1.97 11.48
C ASP A 168 6.26 1.16 11.20
N LEU A 169 7.45 1.75 11.36
CA LEU A 169 8.72 1.10 11.05
C LEU A 169 9.08 0.00 12.03
N TRP A 170 8.74 0.14 13.30
CA TRP A 170 9.21 -0.80 14.32
C TRP A 170 8.87 -2.26 13.99
N SER A 171 7.65 -2.56 13.65
CA SER A 171 7.23 -3.93 13.34
C SER A 171 7.90 -4.49 12.09
N GLN A 172 8.06 -3.65 11.08
CA GLN A 172 8.69 -4.00 9.82
C GLN A 172 10.18 -4.31 10.02
N VAL A 173 10.89 -3.40 10.67
CA VAL A 173 12.32 -3.57 11.00
C VAL A 173 12.54 -4.74 11.96
N TYR A 174 11.63 -4.93 12.93
CA TYR A 174 11.71 -6.07 13.85
C TYR A 174 11.70 -7.42 13.11
N LEU A 175 10.90 -7.56 12.05
CA LEU A 175 10.91 -8.78 11.24
C LEU A 175 12.23 -8.97 10.48
N LEU A 176 12.92 -7.89 10.12
CA LEU A 176 14.22 -7.98 9.46
C LEU A 176 15.34 -8.33 10.45
N ASP A 177 15.41 -7.69 11.63
CA ASP A 177 16.57 -7.74 12.51
C ASP A 177 16.30 -8.18 13.97
N GLU A 178 15.08 -8.66 14.26
CA GLU A 178 14.65 -9.10 15.60
C GLU A 178 14.77 -8.03 16.69
N GLY A 179 14.71 -6.76 16.29
CA GLY A 179 14.77 -5.60 17.18
C GLY A 179 16.17 -5.15 17.53
N ALA A 180 17.19 -5.56 16.78
CA ALA A 180 18.57 -5.16 17.03
C ALA A 180 18.77 -3.64 16.91
N ARG A 181 18.11 -2.97 15.92
CA ARG A 181 18.28 -1.54 15.67
C ARG A 181 17.27 -0.65 16.39
N LEU A 182 15.99 -0.99 16.32
CA LEU A 182 14.92 -0.15 16.86
C LEU A 182 14.40 -0.59 18.22
N GLY A 183 15.04 -1.61 18.82
CA GLY A 183 14.68 -2.13 20.13
C GLY A 183 13.74 -3.33 20.08
N ARG A 184 13.85 -4.21 21.09
CA ARG A 184 13.12 -5.48 21.14
C ARG A 184 11.63 -5.36 21.43
N THR A 185 11.17 -4.18 21.87
CA THR A 185 9.75 -3.92 22.17
C THR A 185 9.30 -2.60 21.57
N LEU A 186 8.03 -2.54 21.17
CA LEU A 186 7.43 -1.30 20.69
C LEU A 186 7.43 -0.20 21.77
N SER A 187 7.31 -0.57 23.05
CA SER A 187 7.40 0.39 24.16
C SER A 187 8.78 1.04 24.20
N ALA A 188 9.87 0.24 24.18
CA ALA A 188 11.22 0.78 24.16
C ALA A 188 11.48 1.71 22.96
N TYR A 189 10.96 1.36 21.78
CA TYR A 189 11.02 2.21 20.59
C TYR A 189 10.31 3.55 20.80
N ARG A 190 9.08 3.52 21.37
CA ARG A 190 8.30 4.71 21.68
C ARG A 190 8.99 5.57 22.73
N ASP A 191 9.44 4.97 23.81
CA ASP A 191 10.09 5.70 24.91
C ASP A 191 11.40 6.36 24.45
N THR A 192 12.12 5.73 23.52
CA THR A 192 13.37 6.28 22.97
C THR A 192 13.13 7.45 22.02
N TYR A 193 12.22 7.29 21.07
CA TYR A 193 12.12 8.20 19.91
C TYR A 193 10.88 9.10 19.89
N PHE A 194 9.90 8.86 20.78
CA PHE A 194 8.65 9.59 20.76
C PHE A 194 8.28 10.17 22.11
N THR A 195 7.50 11.23 22.08
CA THR A 195 6.84 11.84 23.26
C THR A 195 5.35 11.49 23.20
N PRO A 196 4.77 10.99 24.30
CA PRO A 196 3.33 10.71 24.35
C PRO A 196 2.54 12.03 24.27
N GLY A 197 1.53 12.06 23.41
CA GLY A 197 0.59 13.15 23.30
C GLY A 197 -0.62 12.97 24.23
N ARG A 198 -1.82 13.15 23.70
CA ARG A 198 -3.07 13.06 24.46
C ARG A 198 -3.24 11.69 25.11
N ARG A 199 -3.66 11.71 26.38
CA ARG A 199 -3.97 10.50 27.15
C ARG A 199 -5.47 10.40 27.37
N GLY A 200 -6.02 9.24 27.13
CA GLY A 200 -7.41 8.92 27.45
C GLY A 200 -7.60 8.35 28.83
N PRO A 201 -8.84 7.94 29.16
CA PRO A 201 -9.14 7.19 30.37
C PRO A 201 -8.20 5.98 30.50
N ASN A 202 -7.79 5.66 31.73
CA ASN A 202 -6.86 4.57 32.02
C ASN A 202 -5.41 4.76 31.49
N GLY A 203 -5.01 6.01 31.15
CA GLY A 203 -3.62 6.31 30.75
C GLY A 203 -3.24 5.86 29.34
N ILE A 204 -4.19 5.44 28.51
CA ILE A 204 -3.94 5.06 27.12
C ILE A 204 -3.50 6.28 26.32
N VAL A 205 -2.33 6.21 25.69
CA VAL A 205 -1.80 7.26 24.82
C VAL A 205 -2.36 7.06 23.41
N TYR A 206 -3.07 8.07 22.88
CA TYR A 206 -3.71 8.00 21.56
C TYR A 206 -2.79 8.45 20.42
N ASP A 207 -1.90 9.38 20.68
CA ASP A 207 -1.00 9.96 19.69
C ASP A 207 0.43 10.07 20.23
N TRP A 208 1.41 10.03 19.31
CA TRP A 208 2.83 10.08 19.63
C TRP A 208 3.51 11.08 18.68
N SER A 209 4.29 11.98 19.21
CA SER A 209 5.10 12.93 18.45
C SER A 209 6.57 12.52 18.48
N LEU A 210 7.29 12.71 17.39
CA LEU A 210 8.73 12.49 17.37
C LEU A 210 9.45 13.47 18.31
N LYS A 211 10.44 12.98 19.02
CA LYS A 211 11.40 13.81 19.76
C LYS A 211 12.33 14.51 18.77
N ASP A 212 12.91 15.62 19.20
CA ASP A 212 13.93 16.32 18.41
C ASP A 212 15.13 15.40 18.12
N GLY A 213 15.57 15.38 16.86
CA GLY A 213 16.67 14.51 16.38
C GLY A 213 16.33 13.01 16.28
N ALA A 214 15.13 12.58 16.68
CA ALA A 214 14.75 11.18 16.64
C ALA A 214 14.63 10.62 15.22
N ARG A 215 14.23 11.46 14.27
CA ARG A 215 14.12 11.08 12.85
C ARG A 215 15.48 10.66 12.30
N GLU A 216 16.46 11.52 12.47
CA GLU A 216 17.85 11.33 12.01
C GLU A 216 18.48 10.10 12.69
N ALA A 217 18.22 9.93 13.98
CA ALA A 217 18.71 8.77 14.74
C ALA A 217 18.11 7.44 14.26
N ILE A 218 16.81 7.42 13.93
CA ILE A 218 16.16 6.23 13.34
C ILE A 218 16.78 5.93 11.97
N PHE A 219 16.93 6.93 11.12
CA PHE A 219 17.44 6.75 9.76
C PHE A 219 18.89 6.27 9.75
N ALA A 220 19.74 6.84 10.61
CA ALA A 220 21.13 6.39 10.78
C ALA A 220 21.20 4.90 11.15
N LYS A 221 20.30 4.42 11.99
CA LYS A 221 20.22 2.99 12.38
C LYS A 221 19.73 2.07 11.26
N LEU A 222 18.98 2.57 10.29
CA LEU A 222 18.45 1.77 9.20
C LEU A 222 19.35 1.75 7.96
N SER A 223 20.35 2.59 7.90
CA SER A 223 21.16 2.83 6.71
C SER A 223 21.98 1.63 6.22
N ASP A 224 22.29 0.69 7.09
CA ASP A 224 22.99 -0.55 6.76
C ASP A 224 22.06 -1.77 6.62
N LEU A 225 20.77 -1.61 6.90
CA LEU A 225 19.74 -2.63 6.78
C LEU A 225 18.83 -2.42 5.59
N CYS A 226 18.60 -1.16 5.21
CA CYS A 226 17.61 -0.80 4.20
C CYS A 226 18.23 0.11 3.14
N ILE A 227 17.90 -0.15 1.89
CA ILE A 227 18.19 0.75 0.78
C ILE A 227 16.90 1.37 0.24
N SER A 228 16.99 2.62 -0.21
CA SER A 228 15.86 3.34 -0.79
C SER A 228 16.24 3.95 -2.11
N MET A 229 15.36 3.80 -3.10
CA MET A 229 15.49 4.43 -4.41
C MET A 229 14.14 4.88 -4.91
N GLU A 230 14.09 6.06 -5.49
CA GLU A 230 12.93 6.57 -6.21
C GLU A 230 13.11 6.44 -7.71
N THR A 231 12.02 6.38 -8.42
CA THR A 231 12.04 6.41 -9.88
C THR A 231 12.44 7.81 -10.34
N THR A 232 13.54 7.92 -11.06
CA THR A 232 13.96 9.16 -11.73
C THR A 232 13.50 9.17 -13.18
N GLY A 233 13.34 10.36 -13.77
CA GLY A 233 12.95 10.52 -15.17
C GLY A 233 11.47 10.21 -15.42
N LEU A 234 10.64 10.27 -14.39
CA LEU A 234 9.18 10.26 -14.57
C LEU A 234 8.71 11.63 -15.10
N PRO A 235 7.65 11.66 -15.91
CA PRO A 235 7.00 12.92 -16.25
C PRO A 235 6.49 13.62 -14.99
N GLU A 236 6.17 14.89 -15.11
CA GLU A 236 5.60 15.66 -14.02
C GLU A 236 4.28 15.06 -13.53
N ARG A 237 4.01 15.18 -12.23
CA ARG A 237 2.75 14.81 -11.61
C ARG A 237 2.14 16.04 -10.96
N LEU A 238 1.00 16.45 -11.45
CA LEU A 238 0.24 17.59 -10.94
C LEU A 238 -0.97 17.10 -10.16
N THR A 239 -1.14 17.60 -8.94
CA THR A 239 -2.36 17.35 -8.15
C THR A 239 -3.21 18.62 -8.17
N ILE A 240 -4.42 18.51 -8.69
CA ILE A 240 -5.35 19.63 -8.94
C ILE A 240 -6.57 19.44 -8.03
N PRO A 241 -6.68 20.22 -6.94
CA PRO A 241 -7.84 20.15 -6.06
C PRO A 241 -9.04 20.87 -6.69
N HIS A 242 -10.21 20.25 -6.60
CA HIS A 242 -11.50 20.83 -6.99
C HIS A 242 -12.40 20.94 -5.78
N GLU A 243 -12.75 22.17 -5.43
CA GLU A 243 -13.72 22.45 -4.39
C GLU A 243 -15.13 22.26 -4.92
N VAL A 244 -15.88 21.33 -4.32
CA VAL A 244 -17.27 21.05 -4.69
C VAL A 244 -18.19 21.75 -3.68
N LYS A 245 -18.96 22.73 -4.16
CA LYS A 245 -19.97 23.42 -3.33
C LYS A 245 -21.22 22.55 -3.22
N LEU A 246 -21.56 22.16 -1.99
CA LEU A 246 -22.81 21.48 -1.73
C LEU A 246 -23.99 22.46 -1.85
N SER A 247 -25.17 21.96 -2.27
CA SER A 247 -26.40 22.73 -2.17
C SER A 247 -26.71 23.06 -0.71
N GLU A 248 -27.45 24.12 -0.44
CA GLU A 248 -27.85 24.51 0.93
C GLU A 248 -28.53 23.35 1.67
N LYS A 249 -29.38 22.60 0.99
CA LYS A 249 -30.04 21.42 1.54
C LYS A 249 -29.05 20.33 1.93
N ALA A 250 -28.09 20.00 1.06
CA ALA A 250 -27.09 18.99 1.32
C ALA A 250 -26.12 19.39 2.44
N ALA A 251 -25.72 20.67 2.45
CA ALA A 251 -24.88 21.24 3.51
C ALA A 251 -25.60 21.21 4.88
N ALA A 252 -26.88 21.57 4.93
CA ALA A 252 -27.68 21.49 6.13
C ALA A 252 -27.83 20.04 6.65
N MET A 253 -28.07 19.08 5.75
CA MET A 253 -28.12 17.65 6.11
C MET A 253 -26.77 17.15 6.65
N TYR A 254 -25.66 17.58 6.05
CA TYR A 254 -24.32 17.23 6.51
C TYR A 254 -24.08 17.77 7.92
N GLN A 255 -24.34 19.05 8.17
CA GLN A 255 -24.18 19.67 9.49
C GLN A 255 -25.10 19.06 10.54
N GLN A 256 -26.34 18.72 10.16
CA GLN A 256 -27.26 18.04 11.06
C GLN A 256 -26.77 16.67 11.47
N LEU A 257 -26.28 15.86 10.51
CA LEU A 257 -25.71 14.54 10.79
C LEU A 257 -24.48 14.66 11.71
N GLU A 258 -23.55 15.57 11.39
CA GLU A 258 -22.36 15.83 12.21
C GLU A 258 -22.76 16.22 13.63
N LYS A 259 -23.66 17.18 13.79
CA LYS A 259 -24.15 17.63 15.09
C LYS A 259 -24.86 16.51 15.86
N THR A 260 -25.78 15.79 15.24
CA THR A 260 -26.55 14.71 15.87
C THR A 260 -25.65 13.59 16.37
N MET A 261 -24.64 13.22 15.61
CA MET A 261 -23.71 12.16 15.98
C MET A 261 -22.65 12.60 17.01
N LEU A 262 -22.36 13.90 17.12
CA LEU A 262 -21.45 14.47 18.13
C LEU A 262 -22.14 14.82 19.45
N LEU A 263 -23.45 15.13 19.43
CA LEU A 263 -24.22 15.52 20.63
C LEU A 263 -24.11 14.55 21.82
N PRO A 264 -24.15 13.21 21.64
CA PRO A 264 -24.01 12.27 22.74
C PRO A 264 -22.66 12.33 23.46
N PHE A 265 -21.67 13.00 22.90
CA PHE A 265 -20.29 13.08 23.40
C PHE A 265 -19.88 14.51 23.83
N ALA A 266 -20.86 15.41 24.01
CA ALA A 266 -20.60 16.81 24.39
C ALA A 266 -19.83 16.93 25.71
N ASP A 267 -19.98 15.97 26.62
CA ASP A 267 -19.37 15.94 27.95
C ASP A 267 -18.34 14.82 28.16
N GLY A 268 -17.95 14.09 27.10
CA GLY A 268 -17.07 12.94 27.25
C GLY A 268 -16.22 12.60 26.03
N ASP A 269 -15.25 11.73 26.23
CA ASP A 269 -14.37 11.24 25.16
C ASP A 269 -15.13 10.35 24.17
N VAL A 270 -15.06 10.70 22.89
CA VAL A 270 -15.52 9.84 21.80
C VAL A 270 -14.55 8.67 21.66
N ASP A 271 -15.04 7.44 21.84
CA ASP A 271 -14.20 6.28 21.59
C ASP A 271 -13.82 6.13 20.10
N ALA A 272 -12.74 5.42 19.83
CA ALA A 272 -12.20 5.30 18.48
C ALA A 272 -13.18 4.59 17.51
N ALA A 273 -14.03 3.68 18.00
CA ALA A 273 -14.99 2.96 17.17
C ALA A 273 -16.12 3.90 16.72
N THR A 274 -16.64 4.70 17.65
CA THR A 274 -17.69 5.70 17.35
C THR A 274 -17.16 6.80 16.43
N ALA A 275 -15.93 7.29 16.65
CA ALA A 275 -15.30 8.25 15.75
C ALA A 275 -15.13 7.69 14.33
N ALA A 276 -14.80 6.42 14.19
CA ALA A 276 -14.67 5.76 12.88
C ALA A 276 -16.03 5.63 12.18
N ILE A 277 -17.10 5.30 12.90
CA ILE A 277 -18.46 5.20 12.35
C ILE A 277 -18.93 6.57 11.88
N LEU A 278 -18.77 7.62 12.70
CA LEU A 278 -19.13 8.99 12.35
C LEU A 278 -18.39 9.45 11.10
N THR A 279 -17.08 9.31 11.09
CA THR A 279 -16.23 9.67 9.96
C THR A 279 -16.68 8.98 8.68
N ASN A 280 -17.00 7.68 8.76
CA ASN A 280 -17.44 6.91 7.62
C ASN A 280 -18.80 7.39 7.07
N LYS A 281 -19.75 7.73 7.94
CA LYS A 281 -21.06 8.30 7.55
C LYS A 281 -20.92 9.69 6.93
N LEU A 282 -20.07 10.54 7.49
CA LEU A 282 -19.79 11.87 6.95
C LEU A 282 -19.14 11.80 5.56
N LEU A 283 -18.21 10.86 5.32
CA LEU A 283 -17.63 10.62 4.00
C LEU A 283 -18.65 10.13 2.98
N GLN A 284 -19.52 9.19 3.37
CA GLN A 284 -20.61 8.72 2.52
C GLN A 284 -21.48 9.89 2.07
N LEU A 285 -21.91 10.74 3.01
CA LEU A 285 -22.77 11.89 2.72
C LEU A 285 -22.05 12.91 1.83
N ALA A 286 -20.79 13.22 2.11
CA ALA A 286 -19.97 14.09 1.25
C ALA A 286 -19.80 13.50 -0.18
N GLY A 287 -19.83 12.18 -0.33
CA GLY A 287 -19.86 11.45 -1.61
C GLY A 287 -21.22 11.48 -2.31
N GLY A 288 -22.28 11.99 -1.64
CA GLY A 288 -23.62 12.21 -2.22
C GLY A 288 -24.67 11.19 -1.86
N ALA A 289 -24.38 10.15 -1.05
CA ALA A 289 -25.38 9.24 -0.52
C ALA A 289 -24.89 8.64 0.81
N VAL A 290 -25.82 8.19 1.65
CA VAL A 290 -25.53 7.56 2.93
C VAL A 290 -26.32 6.27 3.07
N TYR A 291 -25.73 5.22 3.65
CA TYR A 291 -26.46 3.97 3.93
C TYR A 291 -27.33 4.15 5.18
N ASP A 292 -28.59 3.74 5.08
CA ASP A 292 -29.50 3.61 6.21
C ASP A 292 -29.15 2.37 7.08
N GLU A 293 -29.98 2.11 8.10
CA GLU A 293 -29.78 1.00 9.03
C GLU A 293 -29.94 -0.39 8.36
N ASN A 294 -30.65 -0.45 7.23
CA ASN A 294 -30.84 -1.66 6.43
C ASN A 294 -29.77 -1.84 5.36
N GLY A 295 -28.77 -0.95 5.30
CA GLY A 295 -27.73 -0.98 4.29
C GLY A 295 -28.15 -0.46 2.90
N LYS A 296 -29.34 0.18 2.79
CA LYS A 296 -29.80 0.79 1.55
C LYS A 296 -29.25 2.21 1.41
N ALA A 297 -28.72 2.52 0.23
CA ALA A 297 -28.21 3.85 -0.05
C ALA A 297 -29.34 4.86 -0.25
N GLN A 298 -29.30 5.94 0.53
CA GLN A 298 -30.21 7.09 0.42
C GLN A 298 -29.43 8.22 -0.28
N ILE A 299 -29.86 8.60 -1.49
CA ILE A 299 -29.24 9.67 -2.29
C ILE A 299 -29.54 11.01 -1.61
N VAL A 300 -28.52 11.82 -1.45
CA VAL A 300 -28.58 13.15 -0.82
C VAL A 300 -28.34 14.25 -1.85
N HIS A 301 -27.31 14.08 -2.68
CA HIS A 301 -26.92 15.09 -3.67
C HIS A 301 -26.07 14.51 -4.80
N ASP A 302 -25.93 15.27 -5.90
CA ASP A 302 -25.18 14.90 -7.10
C ASP A 302 -24.02 15.89 -7.43
N GLN A 303 -23.71 16.87 -6.56
CA GLN A 303 -22.73 17.92 -6.86
C GLN A 303 -21.35 17.39 -7.24
N LYS A 304 -20.87 16.30 -6.63
CA LYS A 304 -19.61 15.68 -7.06
C LYS A 304 -19.72 15.03 -8.45
N LEU A 305 -20.90 14.48 -8.82
CA LEU A 305 -21.12 13.95 -10.16
C LEU A 305 -21.11 15.07 -11.19
N GLU A 306 -21.72 16.23 -10.88
CA GLU A 306 -21.72 17.40 -11.76
C GLU A 306 -20.29 17.93 -12.03
N VAL A 307 -19.43 17.98 -11.02
CA VAL A 307 -18.01 18.34 -11.22
C VAL A 307 -17.26 17.25 -11.98
N LEU A 308 -17.57 15.98 -11.74
CA LEU A 308 -16.98 14.87 -12.48
C LEU A 308 -17.37 14.92 -13.98
N ASP A 309 -18.63 15.28 -14.31
CA ASP A 309 -19.07 15.50 -15.70
C ASP A 309 -18.18 16.54 -16.40
N GLN A 310 -17.94 17.67 -15.74
CA GLN A 310 -17.08 18.74 -16.28
C GLN A 310 -15.66 18.25 -16.54
N LEU A 311 -15.07 17.53 -15.58
CA LEU A 311 -13.70 17.01 -15.72
C LEU A 311 -13.57 15.93 -16.81
N ILE A 312 -14.61 15.11 -17.02
CA ILE A 312 -14.63 14.13 -18.10
C ILE A 312 -14.78 14.83 -19.46
N GLU A 313 -15.58 15.88 -19.54
CA GLU A 313 -15.70 16.71 -20.75
C GLU A 313 -14.37 17.43 -21.06
N GLU A 314 -13.72 18.02 -20.04
CA GLU A 314 -12.41 18.67 -20.15
C GLU A 314 -11.30 17.69 -20.57
N ALA A 315 -11.41 16.41 -20.21
CA ALA A 315 -10.48 15.37 -20.66
C ALA A 315 -10.54 15.13 -22.17
N ASN A 316 -11.55 15.67 -22.86
CA ASN A 316 -11.67 15.70 -24.32
C ASN A 316 -11.39 14.34 -24.99
N GLY A 317 -12.03 13.29 -24.48
CA GLY A 317 -11.90 11.92 -24.99
C GLY A 317 -10.65 11.17 -24.54
N GLN A 318 -9.78 11.76 -23.73
CA GLN A 318 -8.68 11.05 -23.09
C GLN A 318 -9.23 10.06 -22.04
N PRO A 319 -8.63 8.85 -21.93
CA PRO A 319 -9.03 7.89 -20.91
C PRO A 319 -8.84 8.42 -19.48
N VAL A 320 -9.87 8.27 -18.65
CA VAL A 320 -9.91 8.77 -17.28
C VAL A 320 -10.03 7.61 -16.29
N LEU A 321 -9.16 7.57 -15.28
CA LEU A 321 -9.21 6.61 -14.16
C LEU A 321 -9.90 7.28 -12.96
N VAL A 322 -11.09 6.80 -12.59
CA VAL A 322 -11.87 7.35 -11.48
C VAL A 322 -11.76 6.44 -10.24
N PHE A 323 -11.28 7.00 -9.14
CA PHE A 323 -11.22 6.31 -7.85
C PHE A 323 -12.44 6.63 -7.00
N TYR A 324 -13.07 5.57 -6.47
CA TYR A 324 -14.23 5.63 -5.57
C TYR A 324 -14.00 4.78 -4.32
N ASN A 325 -14.72 5.05 -3.21
CA ASN A 325 -14.58 4.28 -1.98
C ASN A 325 -15.77 3.37 -1.66
N TYR A 326 -17.00 3.82 -1.95
CA TYR A 326 -18.21 3.14 -1.52
C TYR A 326 -18.96 2.47 -2.67
N LYS A 327 -19.69 1.40 -2.36
CA LYS A 327 -20.49 0.69 -3.37
C LYS A 327 -21.56 1.61 -3.99
N HIS A 328 -22.23 2.45 -3.18
CA HIS A 328 -23.19 3.42 -3.72
C HIS A 328 -22.56 4.42 -4.70
N GLU A 329 -21.29 4.78 -4.52
CA GLU A 329 -20.58 5.63 -5.48
C GLU A 329 -20.37 4.87 -6.79
N LEU A 330 -19.93 3.60 -6.73
CA LEU A 330 -19.80 2.75 -7.91
C LEU A 330 -21.13 2.64 -8.66
N ASP A 331 -22.21 2.30 -7.95
CA ASP A 331 -23.54 2.13 -8.55
C ASP A 331 -24.02 3.42 -9.25
N ARG A 332 -23.81 4.58 -8.63
CA ARG A 332 -24.14 5.91 -9.20
C ARG A 332 -23.24 6.28 -10.37
N LEU A 333 -21.95 6.00 -10.29
CA LEU A 333 -20.99 6.24 -11.39
C LEU A 333 -21.34 5.37 -12.61
N GLN A 334 -21.65 4.09 -12.41
CA GLN A 334 -22.07 3.20 -13.51
C GLN A 334 -23.43 3.61 -14.11
N ALA A 335 -24.37 4.06 -13.30
CA ALA A 335 -25.64 4.60 -13.79
C ALA A 335 -25.47 5.89 -14.60
N ARG A 336 -24.53 6.77 -14.18
CA ARG A 336 -24.23 8.04 -14.87
C ARG A 336 -23.43 7.84 -16.14
N TYR A 337 -22.49 6.88 -16.12
CA TYR A 337 -21.57 6.58 -17.23
C TYR A 337 -21.70 5.10 -17.65
N PRO A 338 -22.70 4.74 -18.48
CA PRO A 338 -22.89 3.33 -18.90
C PRO A 338 -21.70 2.74 -19.64
N GLN A 339 -20.85 3.57 -20.25
CA GLN A 339 -19.60 3.17 -20.92
C GLN A 339 -18.43 2.95 -19.97
N ALA A 340 -18.59 3.25 -18.69
CA ALA A 340 -17.53 3.05 -17.71
C ALA A 340 -17.33 1.56 -17.39
N VAL A 341 -16.07 1.16 -17.33
CA VAL A 341 -15.65 -0.23 -17.09
C VAL A 341 -15.09 -0.36 -15.68
N HIS A 342 -15.42 -1.42 -14.97
CA HIS A 342 -14.88 -1.67 -13.64
C HIS A 342 -13.55 -2.41 -13.71
N VAL A 343 -12.60 -2.06 -12.85
CA VAL A 343 -11.22 -2.61 -12.85
C VAL A 343 -11.12 -4.14 -12.63
N LYS A 344 -12.21 -4.78 -12.19
CA LYS A 344 -12.27 -6.24 -12.00
C LYS A 344 -12.77 -7.01 -13.24
N GLU A 345 -13.11 -6.33 -14.33
CA GLU A 345 -13.49 -7.00 -15.55
C GLU A 345 -12.31 -7.72 -16.21
N GLU A 346 -12.63 -8.77 -16.96
CA GLU A 346 -11.61 -9.55 -17.66
C GLU A 346 -10.87 -8.71 -18.71
N ASN A 347 -9.58 -8.94 -18.85
CA ASN A 347 -8.70 -8.27 -19.82
C ASN A 347 -8.67 -6.73 -19.70
N VAL A 348 -9.14 -6.17 -18.56
CA VAL A 348 -9.28 -4.71 -18.36
C VAL A 348 -7.97 -3.96 -18.58
N VAL A 349 -6.84 -4.48 -18.08
CA VAL A 349 -5.52 -3.84 -18.23
C VAL A 349 -5.11 -3.76 -19.71
N LYS A 350 -5.34 -4.83 -20.49
CA LYS A 350 -5.04 -4.87 -21.92
C LYS A 350 -5.90 -3.87 -22.69
N ARG A 351 -7.22 -3.87 -22.44
CA ARG A 351 -8.19 -2.95 -23.07
C ARG A 351 -7.90 -1.49 -22.69
N TRP A 352 -7.60 -1.21 -21.41
CA TRP A 352 -7.20 0.11 -20.94
C TRP A 352 -5.94 0.61 -21.66
N ASN A 353 -4.88 -0.21 -21.67
CA ASN A 353 -3.62 0.17 -22.32
C ASN A 353 -3.73 0.29 -23.86
N ALA A 354 -4.73 -0.33 -24.47
CA ALA A 354 -5.12 -0.10 -25.87
C ALA A 354 -5.99 1.13 -26.07
N LYS A 355 -6.30 1.89 -24.98
CA LYS A 355 -7.19 3.08 -24.98
C LYS A 355 -8.63 2.79 -25.44
N GLU A 356 -9.11 1.56 -25.26
CA GLU A 356 -10.47 1.14 -25.59
C GLU A 356 -11.48 1.49 -24.47
N ILE A 357 -11.01 1.83 -23.28
CA ILE A 357 -11.83 2.15 -22.12
C ILE A 357 -11.76 3.66 -21.86
N PRO A 358 -12.85 4.41 -22.09
CA PRO A 358 -12.85 5.86 -21.85
C PRO A 358 -12.86 6.23 -20.36
N ILE A 359 -13.55 5.44 -19.53
CA ILE A 359 -13.65 5.67 -18.08
C ILE A 359 -13.42 4.33 -17.38
N LEU A 360 -12.36 4.27 -16.56
CA LEU A 360 -12.05 3.10 -15.74
C LEU A 360 -12.37 3.40 -14.28
N LEU A 361 -13.25 2.60 -13.67
CA LEU A 361 -13.66 2.74 -12.26
C LEU A 361 -12.86 1.79 -11.39
N ALA A 362 -12.20 2.31 -10.35
CA ALA A 362 -11.38 1.52 -9.46
C ALA A 362 -11.58 1.89 -7.98
N ASN A 363 -11.73 0.89 -7.11
CA ASN A 363 -11.55 1.12 -5.68
C ASN A 363 -10.05 1.13 -5.35
N PRO A 364 -9.53 2.12 -4.59
CA PRO A 364 -8.10 2.26 -4.31
C PRO A 364 -7.46 0.99 -3.71
N ALA A 365 -8.17 0.28 -2.84
CA ALA A 365 -7.67 -0.96 -2.25
C ALA A 365 -7.54 -2.09 -3.30
N SER A 366 -8.42 -2.13 -4.31
CA SER A 366 -8.35 -3.10 -5.41
C SER A 366 -7.31 -2.69 -6.46
N ALA A 367 -7.19 -1.39 -6.74
CA ALA A 367 -6.18 -0.86 -7.66
C ALA A 367 -4.75 -0.93 -7.09
N GLY A 368 -4.62 -1.06 -5.76
CA GLY A 368 -3.33 -1.11 -5.07
C GLY A 368 -2.43 -2.30 -5.45
N HIS A 369 -2.93 -3.31 -6.17
CA HIS A 369 -2.18 -4.54 -6.40
C HIS A 369 -2.00 -4.85 -7.90
N GLY A 370 -0.76 -4.75 -8.39
CA GLY A 370 -0.27 -5.38 -9.63
C GLY A 370 -0.68 -4.75 -10.97
N LEU A 371 -1.60 -3.79 -11.04
CA LEU A 371 -2.09 -3.25 -12.29
C LEU A 371 -1.10 -2.29 -12.97
N ASN A 372 -0.84 -2.51 -14.26
CA ASN A 372 0.02 -1.66 -15.10
C ASN A 372 -0.86 -0.81 -16.02
N LEU A 373 -1.24 0.39 -15.56
CA LEU A 373 -2.20 1.26 -16.28
C LEU A 373 -1.55 2.46 -16.98
N GLN A 374 -0.23 2.62 -16.90
CA GLN A 374 0.49 3.81 -17.37
C GLN A 374 0.46 4.05 -18.89
N PHE A 375 0.10 3.06 -19.69
CA PHE A 375 0.08 3.21 -21.15
C PHE A 375 -1.31 3.63 -21.70
N GLY A 376 -2.36 3.43 -20.90
CA GLY A 376 -3.74 3.72 -21.33
C GLY A 376 -4.14 5.17 -21.12
N GLY A 377 -3.64 5.84 -20.09
CA GLY A 377 -4.01 7.22 -19.77
C GLY A 377 -3.07 7.88 -18.78
N HIS A 378 -3.30 9.17 -18.54
CA HIS A 378 -2.51 9.99 -17.61
C HIS A 378 -3.39 10.84 -16.68
N ILE A 379 -4.72 10.69 -16.73
CA ILE A 379 -5.69 11.45 -15.94
C ILE A 379 -6.30 10.53 -14.87
N ALA A 380 -6.16 10.90 -13.62
CA ALA A 380 -6.81 10.25 -12.47
C ALA A 380 -7.74 11.23 -11.76
N ILE A 381 -8.93 10.80 -11.38
CA ILE A 381 -9.90 11.59 -10.62
C ILE A 381 -10.28 10.85 -9.34
N TRP A 382 -10.02 11.45 -8.19
CA TRP A 382 -10.46 10.98 -6.90
C TRP A 382 -11.84 11.55 -6.60
N TYR A 383 -12.88 10.75 -6.85
CA TYR A 383 -14.26 11.11 -6.56
C TYR A 383 -14.50 11.31 -5.06
N SER A 384 -13.88 10.44 -4.24
CA SER A 384 -13.87 10.57 -2.79
C SER A 384 -12.46 10.33 -2.23
N PRO A 385 -12.05 11.07 -1.16
CA PRO A 385 -10.75 10.90 -0.53
C PRO A 385 -10.65 9.59 0.24
N THR A 386 -9.44 9.06 0.40
CA THR A 386 -9.16 7.90 1.25
C THR A 386 -8.34 8.29 2.48
N TRP A 387 -8.65 7.71 3.65
CA TRP A 387 -7.84 7.85 4.86
C TRP A 387 -6.48 7.14 4.77
N ASN A 388 -6.34 6.22 3.84
CA ASN A 388 -5.15 5.41 3.71
C ASN A 388 -4.18 6.01 2.69
N LEU A 389 -3.13 6.68 3.20
CA LEU A 389 -2.07 7.25 2.37
C LEU A 389 -1.42 6.21 1.45
N GLU A 390 -1.22 4.99 1.95
CA GLU A 390 -0.63 3.91 1.15
C GLU A 390 -1.50 3.61 -0.09
N PHE A 391 -2.83 3.49 0.09
CA PHE A 391 -3.74 3.31 -1.03
C PHE A 391 -3.73 4.51 -1.99
N PHE A 392 -3.68 5.74 -1.45
CA PHE A 392 -3.59 6.95 -2.28
C PHE A 392 -2.33 6.95 -3.14
N GLN A 393 -1.19 6.67 -2.54
CA GLN A 393 0.09 6.63 -3.26
C GLN A 393 0.16 5.47 -4.25
N GLN A 394 -0.25 4.26 -3.84
CA GLN A 394 -0.24 3.09 -4.72
C GLN A 394 -1.18 3.26 -5.91
N ALA A 395 -2.37 3.81 -5.71
CA ALA A 395 -3.33 4.07 -6.77
C ALA A 395 -2.79 5.10 -7.79
N ASN A 396 -2.23 6.21 -7.33
CA ASN A 396 -1.63 7.21 -8.21
C ASN A 396 -0.43 6.66 -9.00
N LYS A 397 0.39 5.79 -8.38
CA LYS A 397 1.51 5.11 -9.04
C LYS A 397 1.09 4.06 -10.09
N ARG A 398 -0.22 3.84 -10.32
CA ARG A 398 -0.69 3.02 -11.45
C ARG A 398 -0.55 3.75 -12.78
N LEU A 399 -0.68 5.08 -12.77
CA LEU A 399 -0.45 5.94 -13.92
C LEU A 399 0.94 6.58 -13.91
N HIS A 400 1.37 7.09 -12.74
CA HIS A 400 2.65 7.78 -12.57
C HIS A 400 3.79 6.79 -12.25
N ARG A 401 4.27 6.13 -13.28
CA ARG A 401 5.34 5.13 -13.19
C ARG A 401 6.13 5.04 -14.49
N ARG A 402 7.22 4.29 -14.47
CA ARG A 402 8.09 4.10 -15.64
C ARG A 402 7.31 3.60 -16.86
N GLY A 403 7.53 4.26 -18.00
CA GLY A 403 6.80 4.02 -19.26
C GLY A 403 5.64 5.00 -19.49
N GLN A 404 5.29 5.84 -18.52
CA GLN A 404 4.40 6.98 -18.75
C GLN A 404 5.16 8.09 -19.49
N ALA A 405 4.58 8.59 -20.57
CA ALA A 405 5.17 9.66 -21.40
C ALA A 405 4.55 11.05 -21.15
N GLU A 406 3.33 11.07 -20.59
CA GLU A 406 2.57 12.28 -20.39
C GLU A 406 2.64 12.79 -18.95
N THR A 407 2.48 14.10 -18.73
CA THR A 407 2.25 14.67 -17.41
C THR A 407 1.03 14.04 -16.76
N VAL A 408 1.18 13.45 -15.58
CA VAL A 408 0.07 12.81 -14.88
C VAL A 408 -0.74 13.84 -14.10
N LEU A 409 -2.02 13.96 -14.43
CA LEU A 409 -2.98 14.86 -13.79
C LEU A 409 -3.80 14.08 -12.74
N ILE A 410 -3.73 14.50 -11.49
CA ILE A 410 -4.50 13.91 -10.39
C ILE A 410 -5.49 14.95 -9.89
N HIS A 411 -6.74 14.82 -10.29
CA HIS A 411 -7.84 15.65 -9.81
C HIS A 411 -8.40 15.08 -8.52
N THR A 412 -8.60 15.93 -7.51
CA THR A 412 -9.19 15.52 -6.22
C THR A 412 -10.46 16.31 -5.96
N LEU A 413 -11.60 15.64 -5.80
CA LEU A 413 -12.88 16.28 -5.49
C LEU A 413 -13.05 16.38 -3.97
N SER A 414 -13.23 17.60 -3.46
CA SER A 414 -13.40 17.89 -2.04
C SER A 414 -14.68 18.69 -1.82
N ALA A 415 -15.66 18.12 -1.12
CA ALA A 415 -16.86 18.85 -0.74
C ALA A 415 -16.51 19.89 0.33
N LYS A 416 -16.81 21.15 0.02
CA LYS A 416 -16.48 22.31 0.87
C LYS A 416 -17.17 22.24 2.23
N GLY A 417 -16.40 22.54 3.30
CA GLY A 417 -16.90 22.52 4.67
C GLY A 417 -17.19 21.12 5.20
N THR A 418 -16.62 20.08 4.59
CA THR A 418 -16.81 18.69 5.01
C THR A 418 -15.50 18.02 5.43
N ILE A 419 -15.60 16.77 5.87
CA ILE A 419 -14.44 15.96 6.25
C ILE A 419 -13.48 15.70 5.09
N ASP A 420 -13.91 15.84 3.83
CA ASP A 420 -13.06 15.67 2.66
C ASP A 420 -11.85 16.59 2.70
N GLU A 421 -12.05 17.88 3.04
CA GLU A 421 -10.97 18.87 3.15
C GLU A 421 -9.93 18.43 4.17
N ARG A 422 -10.39 17.96 5.34
CA ARG A 422 -9.49 17.51 6.42
C ARG A 422 -8.66 16.30 5.99
N ILE A 423 -9.23 15.39 5.20
CA ILE A 423 -8.49 14.21 4.72
C ILE A 423 -7.40 14.63 3.77
N TYR A 424 -7.70 15.48 2.79
CA TYR A 424 -6.68 15.92 1.82
C TYR A 424 -5.59 16.77 2.48
N ASP A 425 -5.96 17.73 3.32
CA ASP A 425 -5.00 18.67 3.90
C ASP A 425 -4.18 18.06 5.04
N ILE A 426 -4.83 17.41 6.00
CA ILE A 426 -4.16 16.97 7.22
C ILE A 426 -3.56 15.56 7.04
N VAL A 427 -4.33 14.65 6.46
CA VAL A 427 -3.94 13.23 6.42
C VAL A 427 -2.98 12.94 5.28
N LEU A 428 -3.31 13.38 4.06
CA LEU A 428 -2.51 13.02 2.90
C LEU A 428 -1.23 13.86 2.80
N ARG A 429 -1.31 15.19 2.86
CA ARG A 429 -0.12 16.06 2.75
C ARG A 429 0.89 15.83 3.87
N ASN A 430 0.44 15.81 5.14
CA ASN A 430 1.36 15.65 6.27
C ASN A 430 2.00 14.26 6.33
N LYS A 431 1.25 13.21 6.01
CA LYS A 431 1.78 11.85 5.99
C LYS A 431 2.74 11.62 4.81
N GLU A 432 2.42 12.18 3.64
CA GLU A 432 3.28 12.09 2.46
C GLU A 432 4.61 12.80 2.70
N ALA A 433 4.60 13.99 3.28
CA ALA A 433 5.83 14.72 3.63
C ALA A 433 6.72 13.93 4.62
N GLY A 434 6.13 13.26 5.60
CA GLY A 434 6.87 12.42 6.55
C GLY A 434 7.51 11.20 5.90
N GLN A 435 6.83 10.57 4.94
CA GLN A 435 7.35 9.43 4.21
C GLN A 435 8.48 9.82 3.24
N ASN A 436 8.31 10.90 2.50
CA ASN A 436 9.32 11.39 1.56
C ASN A 436 10.63 11.75 2.29
N ALA A 437 10.56 12.32 3.50
CA ALA A 437 11.73 12.60 4.31
C ALA A 437 12.50 11.32 4.72
N LEU A 438 11.81 10.21 5.00
CA LEU A 438 12.46 8.92 5.26
C LEU A 438 13.23 8.42 4.02
N LEU A 439 12.57 8.42 2.88
CA LEU A 439 13.17 7.97 1.62
C LEU A 439 14.42 8.78 1.26
N GLU A 440 14.36 10.11 1.40
CA GLU A 440 15.49 11.01 1.13
C GLU A 440 16.69 10.75 2.04
N ALA A 441 16.47 10.53 3.34
CA ALA A 441 17.57 10.27 4.26
C ALA A 441 18.28 8.93 3.98
N VAL A 442 17.54 7.89 3.58
CA VAL A 442 18.14 6.62 3.16
C VAL A 442 18.90 6.76 1.85
N LYS A 443 18.42 7.59 0.90
CA LYS A 443 19.13 7.91 -0.36
C LYS A 443 20.44 8.63 -0.16
N ALA A 444 20.48 9.62 0.76
CA ALA A 444 21.69 10.39 1.01
C ALA A 444 22.87 9.48 1.34
N ARG A 445 22.61 8.41 2.09
CA ARG A 445 23.64 7.43 2.47
C ARG A 445 24.16 6.60 1.27
N ILE A 446 23.32 6.30 0.29
CA ILE A 446 23.75 5.58 -0.92
C ILE A 446 24.77 6.39 -1.71
N LYS A 447 24.56 7.73 -1.81
CA LYS A 447 25.51 8.63 -2.50
C LYS A 447 26.85 8.79 -1.79
N GLU A 448 26.90 8.51 -0.48
CA GLU A 448 28.15 8.55 0.31
C GLU A 448 28.99 7.27 0.15
N VAL A 449 28.36 6.17 -0.27
CA VAL A 449 28.96 4.83 -0.34
C VAL A 449 29.22 4.39 -1.79
N THR A 450 28.59 5.04 -2.78
CA THR A 450 28.83 4.83 -4.23
C THR A 450 29.69 5.93 -4.81
#